data_6a8d25a3b1c3c1697e04a6eaebc33da4
#
_entry.id   6a8d25a3b1c3c1697e04a6eaebc33da4
#
_cell.length_a   1.000
_cell.length_b   1.000
_cell.length_c   1.000
_cell.angle_alpha   90.00
_cell.angle_beta   90.00
_cell.angle_gamma   90.00
#
_symmetry.space_group_name_H-M   'P 1'
#
loop_
_entity.id
_entity.type
_entity.pdbx_description
1 polymer ?
#
loop_
_entity_poly.entity_id
_entity_poly.type
_entity_poly.pdbx_seq_one_letter_code
_entity_poly.pdbx_strand_id
1 'polypeptide(L)'
;VISEGGSGGAEAIGLADKRLMLSHGYYSVISPEGAAAIEGRIKAGQRATPELIESCATNLKMTAQDNLKFGYIDRVVQEPPLGARPWHFDFFRNLRQEVLRATDEVVISTRTMPGLKGLALARVRKPDANLDEMYTRWGLTSAAKDRLRERRQQKFLRLSRQAARDRRPFFTKMAVATWDWVTKPWVSFKYDFYRKHQRRIRTFVEEIENEWEVFKG
;
A
#
# COMPACT_ATOMS: atom_id res chain seq x y z
N VAL A 1 3.67 12.76 -8.29
CA VAL A 1 4.93 12.92 -7.55
C VAL A 1 4.62 12.97 -6.07
N ILE A 2 5.40 12.28 -5.26
CA ILE A 2 5.25 12.20 -3.81
C ILE A 2 6.43 12.94 -3.19
N SER A 3 6.14 13.97 -2.40
CA SER A 3 7.07 14.60 -1.46
C SER A 3 6.75 14.09 -0.06
N GLU A 4 5.49 14.27 0.35
CA GLU A 4 4.98 13.79 1.63
C GLU A 4 3.65 13.08 1.39
N GLY A 5 3.53 11.87 1.86
CA GLY A 5 2.32 11.08 1.75
C GLY A 5 2.06 10.30 3.02
N GLY A 6 0.98 10.63 3.72
CA GLY A 6 0.60 9.96 4.95
C GLY A 6 -0.90 9.65 5.02
N SER A 7 -1.26 8.70 5.87
CA SER A 7 -2.64 8.33 6.20
C SER A 7 -3.49 7.95 4.99
N GLY A 8 -4.78 8.26 4.97
CA GLY A 8 -5.69 7.97 3.86
C GLY A 8 -5.30 8.66 2.54
N GLY A 9 -4.60 9.79 2.60
CA GLY A 9 -4.02 10.44 1.41
C GLY A 9 -2.95 9.58 0.74
N ALA A 10 -2.17 8.82 1.51
CA ALA A 10 -1.19 7.88 0.98
C ALA A 10 -1.85 6.77 0.14
N GLU A 11 -2.99 6.24 0.58
CA GLU A 11 -3.75 5.24 -0.17
C GLU A 11 -4.25 5.78 -1.50
N ALA A 12 -4.81 7.00 -1.51
CA ALA A 12 -5.28 7.64 -2.73
C ALA A 12 -4.14 7.88 -3.74
N ILE A 13 -2.99 8.37 -3.28
CA ILE A 13 -1.80 8.54 -4.11
C ILE A 13 -1.30 7.18 -4.62
N GLY A 14 -1.36 6.15 -3.79
CA GLY A 14 -1.00 4.78 -4.12
C GLY A 14 -1.72 4.23 -5.34
N LEU A 15 -2.94 4.70 -5.65
CA LEU A 15 -3.72 4.28 -6.80
C LEU A 15 -3.20 4.78 -8.16
N ALA A 16 -2.19 5.65 -8.20
CA ALA A 16 -1.60 6.14 -9.44
C ALA A 16 -0.93 5.04 -10.28
N ASP A 17 -0.98 5.18 -11.60
CA ASP A 17 -0.34 4.24 -12.54
C ASP A 17 1.18 4.25 -12.41
N LYS A 18 1.76 5.44 -12.19
CA LYS A 18 3.18 5.67 -11.90
C LYS A 18 3.32 6.55 -10.67
N ARG A 19 4.19 6.13 -9.77
CA ARG A 19 4.48 6.81 -8.50
C ARG A 19 5.93 7.20 -8.49
N LEU A 20 6.18 8.50 -8.62
CA LEU A 20 7.51 9.10 -8.47
C LEU A 20 7.60 9.67 -7.06
N MET A 21 8.69 9.51 -6.39
CA MET A 21 8.92 10.03 -5.04
C MET A 21 10.20 10.84 -5.01
N LEU A 22 10.18 11.98 -4.36
CA LEU A 22 11.36 12.79 -4.11
C LEU A 22 12.28 12.08 -3.12
N SER A 23 13.60 12.25 -3.27
CA SER A 23 14.58 11.51 -2.46
C SER A 23 14.51 11.78 -0.96
N HIS A 24 14.11 13.01 -0.57
CA HIS A 24 13.92 13.42 0.83
C HIS A 24 12.46 13.28 1.30
N GLY A 25 11.57 12.80 0.42
CA GLY A 25 10.18 12.62 0.76
C GLY A 25 9.95 11.42 1.72
N TYR A 26 8.76 11.36 2.29
CA TYR A 26 8.29 10.18 3.01
C TYR A 26 6.94 9.71 2.49
N TYR A 27 6.71 8.40 2.57
CA TYR A 27 5.47 7.78 2.15
C TYR A 27 5.11 6.63 3.09
N SER A 28 4.03 6.79 3.84
CA SER A 28 3.56 5.82 4.82
C SER A 28 2.06 5.96 5.06
N VAL A 29 1.40 4.88 5.44
CA VAL A 29 -0.04 4.88 5.80
C VAL A 29 -0.33 5.52 7.15
N ILE A 30 0.68 5.67 8.02
CA ILE A 30 0.56 6.24 9.36
C ILE A 30 1.83 7.03 9.70
N SER A 31 1.70 8.06 10.53
CA SER A 31 2.87 8.77 11.07
C SER A 31 3.59 7.93 12.15
N PRO A 32 4.89 8.18 12.39
CA PRO A 32 5.61 7.52 13.48
C PRO A 32 4.95 7.69 14.84
N GLU A 33 4.43 8.87 15.13
CA GLU A 33 3.71 9.19 16.39
C GLU A 33 2.41 8.38 16.47
N GLY A 34 1.67 8.28 15.36
CA GLY A 34 0.45 7.48 15.28
C GLY A 34 0.73 6.00 15.48
N ALA A 35 1.79 5.48 14.87
CA ALA A 35 2.22 4.09 15.05
C ALA A 35 2.65 3.84 16.51
N ALA A 36 3.43 4.74 17.10
CA ALA A 36 3.87 4.67 18.49
C ALA A 36 2.69 4.73 19.48
N ALA A 37 1.67 5.54 19.18
CA ALA A 37 0.47 5.58 20.01
C ALA A 37 -0.30 4.25 20.01
N ILE A 38 -0.36 3.58 18.86
CA ILE A 38 -1.02 2.26 18.74
C ILE A 38 -0.17 1.19 19.43
N GLU A 39 1.13 1.12 19.14
CA GLU A 39 2.04 0.10 19.68
C GLU A 39 2.18 0.22 21.19
N GLY A 40 2.36 1.45 21.70
CA GLY A 40 2.44 1.76 23.12
C GLY A 40 1.11 1.74 23.86
N ARG A 41 -0.01 1.51 23.17
CA ARG A 41 -1.38 1.58 23.72
C ARG A 41 -1.61 2.87 24.51
N ILE A 42 -1.14 3.98 23.96
CA ILE A 42 -1.16 5.30 24.61
C ILE A 42 -2.61 5.77 24.77
N LYS A 43 -2.97 6.18 25.99
CA LYS A 43 -4.31 6.71 26.29
C LYS A 43 -4.48 8.13 25.74
N ALA A 44 -5.72 8.52 25.49
CA ALA A 44 -6.03 9.89 25.07
C ALA A 44 -5.44 10.93 26.05
N GLY A 45 -4.78 11.94 25.50
CA GLY A 45 -4.10 12.99 26.28
C GLY A 45 -2.65 12.69 26.69
N GLN A 46 -2.16 11.48 26.47
CA GLN A 46 -0.76 11.12 26.68
C GLN A 46 0.02 11.12 25.36
N ARG A 47 1.35 11.30 25.43
CA ARG A 47 2.26 11.24 24.28
C ARG A 47 3.16 10.01 24.40
N ALA A 48 3.49 9.41 23.25
CA ALA A 48 4.49 8.37 23.16
C ALA A 48 5.88 8.92 23.49
N THR A 49 6.76 8.07 24.02
CA THR A 49 8.14 8.46 24.29
C THR A 49 8.91 8.66 22.99
N PRO A 50 9.93 9.55 22.96
CA PRO A 50 10.74 9.78 21.76
C PRO A 50 11.37 8.50 21.21
N GLU A 51 11.85 7.61 22.08
CA GLU A 51 12.48 6.34 21.72
C GLU A 51 11.50 5.40 21.01
N LEU A 52 10.25 5.35 21.46
CA LEU A 52 9.21 4.55 20.81
C LEU A 52 8.86 5.13 19.44
N ILE A 53 8.77 6.46 19.32
CA ILE A 53 8.52 7.14 18.04
C ILE A 53 9.66 6.84 17.04
N GLU A 54 10.92 6.93 17.47
CA GLU A 54 12.10 6.62 16.65
C GLU A 54 12.11 5.16 16.19
N SER A 55 11.82 4.23 17.10
CA SER A 55 11.67 2.81 16.77
C SER A 55 10.59 2.59 15.72
N CYS A 56 9.42 3.20 15.90
CA CYS A 56 8.33 3.13 14.93
C CYS A 56 8.72 3.73 13.58
N ALA A 57 9.37 4.90 13.55
CA ALA A 57 9.85 5.53 12.31
C ALA A 57 10.79 4.61 11.53
N THR A 58 11.73 3.96 12.24
CA THR A 58 12.66 2.99 11.65
C THR A 58 11.93 1.76 11.08
N ASN A 59 10.94 1.25 11.79
CA ASN A 59 10.17 0.06 11.41
C ASN A 59 9.20 0.33 10.26
N LEU A 60 8.64 1.52 10.14
CA LEU A 60 7.71 1.91 9.07
C LEU A 60 8.35 1.94 7.68
N LYS A 61 9.69 2.01 7.59
CA LYS A 61 10.40 1.99 6.29
C LYS A 61 9.83 2.99 5.29
N MET A 62 9.67 4.24 5.73
CA MET A 62 8.91 5.27 5.03
C MET A 62 9.76 6.09 4.02
N THR A 63 11.05 5.82 3.92
CA THR A 63 11.96 6.54 3.03
C THR A 63 11.71 6.22 1.55
N ALA A 64 12.18 7.08 0.64
CA ALA A 64 12.09 6.86 -0.80
C ALA A 64 12.76 5.55 -1.24
N GLN A 65 13.91 5.22 -0.64
CA GLN A 65 14.66 4.00 -0.95
C GLN A 65 13.92 2.73 -0.47
N ASP A 66 13.36 2.77 0.73
CA ASP A 66 12.56 1.67 1.25
C ASP A 66 11.32 1.44 0.39
N ASN A 67 10.59 2.50 0.07
CA ASN A 67 9.40 2.42 -0.77
C ASN A 67 9.71 1.90 -2.19
N LEU A 68 10.87 2.27 -2.75
CA LEU A 68 11.33 1.72 -4.03
C LEU A 68 11.64 0.21 -3.91
N LYS A 69 12.34 -0.19 -2.86
CA LYS A 69 12.69 -1.59 -2.58
C LYS A 69 11.45 -2.48 -2.42
N PHE A 70 10.41 -1.98 -1.77
CA PHE A 70 9.15 -2.70 -1.61
C PHE A 70 8.23 -2.62 -2.84
N GLY A 71 8.56 -1.80 -3.83
CA GLY A 71 7.74 -1.61 -5.03
C GLY A 71 6.49 -0.75 -4.79
N TYR A 72 6.44 0.00 -3.70
CA TYR A 72 5.37 0.95 -3.43
C TYR A 72 5.48 2.22 -4.28
N ILE A 73 6.66 2.53 -4.78
CA ILE A 73 6.91 3.56 -5.78
C ILE A 73 7.63 2.98 -7.00
N ASP A 74 7.57 3.69 -8.11
CA ASP A 74 8.16 3.21 -9.37
C ASP A 74 9.54 3.83 -9.64
N ARG A 75 9.83 5.02 -9.08
CA ARG A 75 11.11 5.73 -9.25
C ARG A 75 11.34 6.76 -8.16
N VAL A 76 12.63 7.01 -7.84
CA VAL A 76 13.05 8.10 -6.99
C VAL A 76 13.59 9.23 -7.86
N VAL A 77 13.18 10.46 -7.59
CA VAL A 77 13.71 11.69 -8.19
C VAL A 77 14.65 12.32 -7.18
N GLN A 78 15.92 12.43 -7.57
CA GLN A 78 16.96 12.96 -6.67
C GLN A 78 16.79 14.47 -6.48
N GLU A 79 16.82 14.90 -5.24
CA GLU A 79 16.83 16.29 -4.84
C GLU A 79 18.25 16.76 -4.51
N PRO A 80 18.51 18.08 -4.53
CA PRO A 80 19.73 18.65 -3.96
C PRO A 80 19.86 18.29 -2.46
N PRO A 81 21.08 18.18 -1.91
CA PRO A 81 21.35 17.64 -0.57
C PRO A 81 20.53 18.24 0.59
N LEU A 82 20.19 19.52 0.51
CA LEU A 82 19.36 20.22 1.52
C LEU A 82 17.94 20.50 1.04
N GLY A 83 17.45 19.70 0.10
CA GLY A 83 16.15 19.90 -0.54
C GLY A 83 16.17 20.93 -1.67
N ALA A 84 15.10 20.92 -2.47
CA ALA A 84 14.97 21.81 -3.61
C ALA A 84 14.69 23.25 -3.16
N ARG A 85 15.33 24.22 -3.81
CA ARG A 85 15.12 25.65 -3.65
C ARG A 85 14.73 26.26 -4.98
N PRO A 86 14.05 27.45 -5.01
CA PRO A 86 13.56 28.06 -6.25
C PRO A 86 14.61 28.27 -7.35
N TRP A 87 15.89 28.39 -6.97
CA TRP A 87 17.02 28.58 -7.89
C TRP A 87 17.66 27.29 -8.39
N HIS A 88 17.20 26.12 -7.98
CA HIS A 88 17.70 24.82 -8.45
C HIS A 88 17.03 24.43 -9.78
N PHE A 89 17.24 25.21 -10.83
CA PHE A 89 16.60 25.04 -12.14
C PHE A 89 16.85 23.64 -12.76
N ASP A 90 18.05 23.09 -12.56
CA ASP A 90 18.38 21.75 -13.07
C ASP A 90 17.55 20.67 -12.39
N PHE A 91 17.29 20.80 -11.09
CA PHE A 91 16.36 19.90 -10.39
C PHE A 91 14.96 19.97 -10.99
N PHE A 92 14.42 21.15 -11.20
CA PHE A 92 13.06 21.30 -11.74
C PHE A 92 12.97 20.83 -13.19
N ARG A 93 14.03 21.03 -13.97
CA ARG A 93 14.12 20.45 -15.33
C ARG A 93 14.11 18.92 -15.27
N ASN A 94 14.90 18.31 -14.42
CA ASN A 94 14.94 16.87 -14.22
C ASN A 94 13.57 16.34 -13.72
N LEU A 95 12.96 16.99 -12.75
CA LEU A 95 11.63 16.62 -12.25
C LEU A 95 10.60 16.68 -13.38
N ARG A 96 10.61 17.74 -14.20
CA ARG A 96 9.74 17.85 -15.38
C ARG A 96 9.96 16.70 -16.35
N GLN A 97 11.21 16.38 -16.68
CA GLN A 97 11.56 15.28 -17.58
C GLN A 97 11.09 13.92 -17.02
N GLU A 98 11.27 13.68 -15.74
CA GLU A 98 10.80 12.45 -15.09
C GLU A 98 9.25 12.32 -15.10
N VAL A 99 8.53 13.41 -14.94
CA VAL A 99 7.05 13.42 -15.06
C VAL A 99 6.63 13.15 -16.51
N LEU A 100 7.23 13.80 -17.50
CA LEU A 100 6.96 13.56 -18.92
C LEU A 100 7.25 12.10 -19.29
N ARG A 101 8.41 11.59 -18.90
CA ARG A 101 8.83 10.19 -19.09
C ARG A 101 7.82 9.21 -18.49
N ALA A 102 7.41 9.44 -17.24
CA ALA A 102 6.44 8.57 -16.58
C ALA A 102 5.09 8.57 -17.28
N THR A 103 4.65 9.73 -17.78
CA THR A 103 3.38 9.86 -18.51
C THR A 103 3.46 9.18 -19.86
N ASP A 104 4.55 9.36 -20.62
CA ASP A 104 4.77 8.65 -21.87
C ASP A 104 4.81 7.12 -21.67
N GLU A 105 5.49 6.64 -20.63
CA GLU A 105 5.49 5.22 -20.28
C GLU A 105 4.08 4.69 -20.02
N VAL A 106 3.24 5.43 -19.33
CA VAL A 106 1.84 5.06 -19.06
C VAL A 106 1.07 4.95 -20.37
N VAL A 107 1.14 5.98 -21.22
CA VAL A 107 0.42 6.02 -22.51
C VAL A 107 0.91 4.91 -23.44
N ILE A 108 2.23 4.76 -23.61
CA ILE A 108 2.81 3.70 -24.46
C ILE A 108 2.42 2.33 -23.93
N SER A 109 2.31 2.16 -22.62
CA SER A 109 1.91 0.91 -22.01
C SER A 109 0.54 0.43 -22.47
N THR A 110 -0.36 1.32 -22.88
CA THR A 110 -1.71 0.97 -23.35
C THR A 110 -1.75 0.45 -24.78
N ARG A 111 -0.66 0.57 -25.55
CA ARG A 111 -0.59 0.08 -26.94
C ARG A 111 -0.69 -1.44 -27.01
N THR A 112 -1.30 -1.94 -28.08
CA THR A 112 -1.59 -3.38 -28.25
C THR A 112 -0.46 -4.14 -28.94
N MET A 113 0.32 -3.48 -29.81
CA MET A 113 1.39 -4.15 -30.57
C MET A 113 2.65 -4.31 -29.70
N PRO A 114 3.02 -5.55 -29.26
CA PRO A 114 4.09 -5.74 -28.29
C PRO A 114 5.47 -5.25 -28.75
N GLY A 115 5.81 -5.51 -30.02
CA GLY A 115 7.11 -5.10 -30.59
C GLY A 115 7.29 -3.59 -30.62
N LEU A 116 6.32 -2.86 -31.19
CA LEU A 116 6.36 -1.39 -31.25
C LEU A 116 6.30 -0.75 -29.88
N LYS A 117 5.54 -1.35 -28.95
CA LYS A 117 5.50 -0.94 -27.57
C LYS A 117 6.85 -1.10 -26.87
N GLY A 118 7.52 -2.25 -27.07
CA GLY A 118 8.85 -2.52 -26.50
C GLY A 118 9.88 -1.51 -26.98
N LEU A 119 9.94 -1.26 -28.28
CA LEU A 119 10.86 -0.26 -28.88
C LEU A 119 10.58 1.15 -28.36
N ALA A 120 9.33 1.58 -28.28
CA ALA A 120 8.96 2.90 -27.77
C ALA A 120 9.33 3.05 -26.29
N LEU A 121 9.07 2.03 -25.46
CA LEU A 121 9.47 2.04 -24.05
C LEU A 121 10.98 2.07 -23.88
N ALA A 122 11.72 1.30 -24.67
CA ALA A 122 13.19 1.29 -24.63
C ALA A 122 13.76 2.68 -24.97
N ARG A 123 13.17 3.38 -25.95
CA ARG A 123 13.58 4.72 -26.34
C ARG A 123 13.32 5.76 -25.23
N VAL A 124 12.13 5.74 -24.63
CA VAL A 124 11.78 6.68 -23.56
C VAL A 124 12.61 6.45 -22.27
N ARG A 125 13.08 5.22 -22.07
CA ARG A 125 13.85 4.84 -20.88
C ARG A 125 15.34 5.08 -20.99
N LYS A 126 15.87 5.46 -22.16
CA LYS A 126 17.30 5.78 -22.30
C LYS A 126 17.68 6.92 -21.35
N PRO A 127 18.82 6.81 -20.64
CA PRO A 127 19.25 7.85 -19.69
C PRO A 127 19.53 9.20 -20.34
N ASP A 128 19.99 9.16 -21.59
CA ASP A 128 20.38 10.30 -22.43
C ASP A 128 19.24 10.80 -23.35
N ALA A 129 18.05 10.25 -23.22
CA ALA A 129 16.90 10.73 -23.99
C ALA A 129 16.58 12.18 -23.59
N ASN A 130 16.65 13.10 -24.55
CA ASN A 130 16.13 14.45 -24.34
C ASN A 130 14.60 14.39 -24.26
N LEU A 131 14.06 14.58 -23.06
CA LEU A 131 12.64 14.49 -22.77
C LEU A 131 12.07 15.87 -22.37
N ASP A 132 12.56 16.92 -22.97
CA ASP A 132 11.99 18.25 -22.78
C ASP A 132 10.58 18.37 -23.38
N GLU A 133 10.19 17.42 -24.24
CA GLU A 133 8.90 17.33 -24.90
C GLU A 133 8.26 15.95 -24.71
N MET A 134 6.95 15.88 -24.95
CA MET A 134 6.21 14.60 -24.98
C MET A 134 6.66 13.74 -26.15
N TYR A 135 7.03 12.50 -25.87
CA TYR A 135 7.37 11.51 -26.89
C TYR A 135 6.15 10.98 -27.65
N THR A 136 4.99 10.98 -27.03
CA THR A 136 3.76 10.46 -27.64
C THR A 136 2.55 11.35 -27.31
N ARG A 137 1.53 11.29 -28.14
CA ARG A 137 0.26 11.97 -27.84
C ARG A 137 -0.43 11.30 -26.65
N TRP A 138 -0.82 12.08 -25.65
CA TRP A 138 -1.43 11.61 -24.41
C TRP A 138 -2.94 11.37 -24.52
N GLY A 139 -3.56 11.70 -25.64
CA GLY A 139 -4.97 11.34 -25.90
C GLY A 139 -5.16 9.83 -25.90
N LEU A 140 -6.01 9.32 -25.00
CA LEU A 140 -6.32 7.91 -24.88
C LEU A 140 -7.74 7.63 -25.43
N THR A 141 -7.87 6.61 -26.28
CA THR A 141 -9.17 6.05 -26.67
C THR A 141 -9.85 5.37 -25.48
N SER A 142 -11.17 5.16 -25.54
CA SER A 142 -11.91 4.45 -24.50
C SER A 142 -11.29 3.09 -24.20
N ALA A 143 -11.02 2.29 -25.23
CA ALA A 143 -10.36 0.99 -25.08
C ALA A 143 -8.96 1.06 -24.44
N ALA A 144 -8.19 2.13 -24.69
CA ALA A 144 -6.89 2.34 -24.04
C ALA A 144 -7.05 2.68 -22.54
N LYS A 145 -8.08 3.46 -22.18
CA LYS A 145 -8.42 3.76 -20.77
C LYS A 145 -8.83 2.49 -20.03
N ASP A 146 -9.59 1.59 -20.64
CA ASP A 146 -10.00 0.34 -20.04
C ASP A 146 -8.78 -0.59 -19.80
N ARG A 147 -7.88 -0.71 -20.77
CA ARG A 147 -6.61 -1.44 -20.60
C ARG A 147 -5.74 -0.85 -19.47
N LEU A 148 -5.74 0.47 -19.31
CA LEU A 148 -4.99 1.11 -18.24
C LEU A 148 -5.60 0.78 -16.88
N ARG A 149 -6.93 0.81 -16.77
CA ARG A 149 -7.68 0.45 -15.55
C ARG A 149 -7.41 -1.00 -15.15
N GLU A 150 -7.49 -1.93 -16.11
CA GLU A 150 -7.21 -3.34 -15.90
C GLU A 150 -5.77 -3.58 -15.41
N ARG A 151 -4.78 -2.93 -16.04
CA ARG A 151 -3.36 -3.03 -15.62
C ARG A 151 -3.13 -2.50 -14.22
N ARG A 152 -3.79 -1.40 -13.87
CA ARG A 152 -3.74 -0.85 -12.50
C ARG A 152 -4.26 -1.88 -11.52
N GLN A 153 -5.41 -2.47 -11.79
CA GLN A 153 -5.98 -3.54 -10.97
C GLN A 153 -5.01 -4.73 -10.84
N GLN A 154 -4.44 -5.20 -11.95
CA GLN A 154 -3.46 -6.30 -11.92
C GLN A 154 -2.20 -5.93 -11.11
N LYS A 155 -1.71 -4.68 -11.20
CA LYS A 155 -0.58 -4.20 -10.40
C LYS A 155 -0.87 -4.33 -8.90
N PHE A 156 -2.05 -3.90 -8.44
CA PHE A 156 -2.43 -4.00 -7.03
C PHE A 156 -2.65 -5.44 -6.58
N LEU A 157 -3.29 -6.27 -7.39
CA LEU A 157 -3.42 -7.71 -7.10
C LEU A 157 -2.05 -8.39 -6.96
N ARG A 158 -1.07 -7.98 -7.77
CA ARG A 158 0.31 -8.49 -7.66
C ARG A 158 0.96 -8.06 -6.34
N LEU A 159 0.87 -6.77 -5.97
CA LEU A 159 1.40 -6.26 -4.71
C LEU A 159 0.75 -6.96 -3.51
N SER A 160 -0.57 -7.10 -3.53
CA SER A 160 -1.31 -7.83 -2.49
C SER A 160 -0.85 -9.29 -2.38
N ARG A 161 -0.69 -10.00 -3.51
CA ARG A 161 -0.17 -11.38 -3.51
C ARG A 161 1.27 -11.47 -2.99
N GLN A 162 2.11 -10.48 -3.27
CA GLN A 162 3.47 -10.43 -2.74
C GLN A 162 3.48 -10.20 -1.23
N ALA A 163 2.63 -9.29 -0.72
CA ALA A 163 2.48 -9.03 0.70
C ALA A 163 1.90 -10.23 1.46
N ALA A 164 0.90 -10.89 0.86
CA ALA A 164 0.24 -12.07 1.43
C ALA A 164 1.06 -13.37 1.27
N ARG A 165 2.22 -13.32 0.58
CA ARG A 165 3.03 -14.52 0.36
C ARG A 165 3.54 -15.07 1.69
N ASP A 166 3.08 -16.23 2.03
CA ASP A 166 3.55 -16.95 3.21
C ASP A 166 5.03 -17.33 3.04
N ARG A 167 5.89 -16.77 3.89
CA ARG A 167 7.35 -17.00 3.89
C ARG A 167 7.78 -18.12 4.84
N ARG A 168 6.85 -18.77 5.54
CA ARG A 168 7.16 -19.87 6.46
C ARG A 168 7.75 -21.06 5.70
N PRO A 169 8.63 -21.86 6.33
CA PRO A 169 9.13 -23.09 5.77
C PRO A 169 8.02 -24.05 5.35
N PHE A 170 8.28 -24.90 4.36
CA PHE A 170 7.28 -25.82 3.81
C PHE A 170 6.60 -26.69 4.87
N PHE A 171 7.37 -27.27 5.80
CA PHE A 171 6.83 -28.10 6.87
C PHE A 171 5.90 -27.32 7.82
N THR A 172 6.24 -26.06 8.12
CA THR A 172 5.37 -25.19 8.93
C THR A 172 4.08 -24.87 8.20
N LYS A 173 4.13 -24.67 6.88
CA LYS A 173 2.93 -24.46 6.06
C LYS A 173 2.02 -25.68 6.06
N MET A 174 2.60 -26.88 5.91
CA MET A 174 1.83 -28.12 6.00
C MET A 174 1.18 -28.29 7.37
N ALA A 175 1.94 -28.10 8.45
CA ALA A 175 1.41 -28.22 9.81
C ALA A 175 0.26 -27.24 10.07
N VAL A 176 0.38 -26.00 9.60
CA VAL A 176 -0.70 -25.00 9.72
C VAL A 176 -1.89 -25.35 8.83
N ALA A 177 -1.65 -25.80 7.59
CA ALA A 177 -2.72 -26.19 6.69
C ALA A 177 -3.53 -27.39 7.24
N THR A 178 -2.86 -28.39 7.81
CA THR A 178 -3.53 -29.55 8.46
C THR A 178 -4.30 -29.11 9.69
N TRP A 179 -3.71 -28.22 10.52
CA TRP A 179 -4.38 -27.66 11.68
C TRP A 179 -5.60 -26.84 11.29
N ASP A 180 -5.48 -25.98 10.29
CA ASP A 180 -6.56 -25.18 9.73
C ASP A 180 -7.68 -26.08 9.14
N TRP A 181 -7.33 -27.14 8.44
CA TRP A 181 -8.27 -28.09 7.88
C TRP A 181 -9.12 -28.79 8.95
N VAL A 182 -8.53 -29.12 10.09
CA VAL A 182 -9.22 -29.72 11.23
C VAL A 182 -10.04 -28.70 12.01
N THR A 183 -9.47 -27.52 12.26
CA THR A 183 -10.06 -26.53 13.20
C THR A 183 -11.07 -25.58 12.56
N LYS A 184 -10.87 -25.17 11.30
CA LYS A 184 -11.76 -24.23 10.61
C LYS A 184 -13.22 -24.71 10.51
N PRO A 185 -13.50 -25.97 10.12
CA PRO A 185 -14.88 -26.46 10.10
C PRO A 185 -15.53 -26.42 11.49
N TRP A 186 -14.77 -26.77 12.53
CA TRP A 186 -15.26 -26.74 13.91
C TRP A 186 -15.53 -25.32 14.41
N VAL A 187 -14.61 -24.38 14.14
CA VAL A 187 -14.77 -22.96 14.50
C VAL A 187 -15.95 -22.35 13.74
N SER A 188 -16.07 -22.60 12.44
CA SER A 188 -17.19 -22.12 11.62
C SER A 188 -18.52 -22.70 12.12
N PHE A 189 -18.59 -24.00 12.40
CA PHE A 189 -19.79 -24.63 12.94
C PHE A 189 -20.18 -24.02 14.29
N LYS A 190 -19.21 -23.85 15.22
CA LYS A 190 -19.44 -23.21 16.51
C LYS A 190 -19.97 -21.79 16.37
N TYR A 191 -19.39 -21.02 15.45
CA TYR A 191 -19.77 -19.64 15.20
C TYR A 191 -21.16 -19.53 14.59
N ASP A 192 -21.48 -20.36 13.59
CA ASP A 192 -22.77 -20.40 12.93
C ASP A 192 -23.87 -20.92 13.87
N PHE A 193 -23.56 -21.93 14.69
CA PHE A 193 -24.44 -22.43 15.72
C PHE A 193 -24.76 -21.33 16.76
N TYR A 194 -23.76 -20.66 17.28
CA TYR A 194 -23.91 -19.56 18.24
C TYR A 194 -24.74 -18.42 17.65
N ARG A 195 -24.41 -17.99 16.43
CA ARG A 195 -25.13 -16.91 15.74
C ARG A 195 -26.58 -17.22 15.49
N LYS A 196 -26.88 -18.48 15.10
CA LYS A 196 -28.23 -18.94 14.83
C LYS A 196 -29.08 -19.05 16.09
N HIS A 197 -28.45 -19.36 17.23
CA HIS A 197 -29.16 -19.61 18.49
C HIS A 197 -28.94 -18.49 19.53
N GLN A 198 -28.25 -17.42 19.19
CA GLN A 198 -27.87 -16.34 20.10
C GLN A 198 -29.07 -15.80 20.92
N ARG A 199 -30.22 -15.57 20.29
CA ARG A 199 -31.41 -15.10 20.98
C ARG A 199 -31.91 -16.12 22.04
N ARG A 200 -32.00 -17.42 21.68
CA ARG A 200 -32.45 -18.48 22.60
C ARG A 200 -31.47 -18.68 23.75
N ILE A 201 -30.18 -18.63 23.48
CA ILE A 201 -29.13 -18.74 24.50
C ILE A 201 -29.22 -17.56 25.48
N ARG A 202 -29.45 -16.35 24.98
CA ARG A 202 -29.60 -15.18 25.81
C ARG A 202 -30.83 -15.24 26.71
N THR A 203 -31.98 -15.60 26.15
CA THR A 203 -33.21 -15.76 26.91
C THR A 203 -33.06 -16.83 28.00
N PHE A 204 -32.41 -17.94 27.68
CA PHE A 204 -32.14 -19.01 28.63
C PHE A 204 -31.21 -18.58 29.77
N VAL A 205 -30.18 -17.80 29.46
CA VAL A 205 -29.26 -17.24 30.51
C VAL A 205 -30.04 -16.25 31.40
N GLU A 206 -30.84 -15.37 30.81
CA GLU A 206 -31.69 -14.43 31.56
C GLU A 206 -32.71 -15.14 32.45
N GLU A 207 -33.30 -16.25 31.99
CA GLU A 207 -34.20 -17.09 32.80
C GLU A 207 -33.46 -17.71 34.01
N ILE A 208 -32.26 -18.29 33.78
CA ILE A 208 -31.46 -18.87 34.88
C ILE A 208 -31.01 -17.79 35.87
N GLU A 209 -30.60 -16.61 35.40
CA GLU A 209 -30.23 -15.52 36.30
C GLU A 209 -31.41 -15.07 37.16
N ASN A 210 -32.60 -14.95 36.58
CA ASN A 210 -33.82 -14.61 37.30
C ASN A 210 -34.19 -15.68 38.34
N GLU A 211 -34.17 -16.98 37.98
CA GLU A 211 -34.41 -18.06 38.93
C GLU A 211 -33.38 -18.10 40.04
N TRP A 212 -32.12 -17.79 39.76
CA TRP A 212 -31.04 -17.72 40.72
C TRP A 212 -31.23 -16.56 41.73
N GLU A 213 -31.68 -15.40 41.24
CA GLU A 213 -32.01 -14.28 42.14
C GLU A 213 -33.18 -14.57 43.03
N VAL A 214 -34.21 -15.25 42.55
CA VAL A 214 -35.36 -15.72 43.36
C VAL A 214 -34.93 -16.76 44.40
N PHE A 215 -33.95 -17.59 44.11
CA PHE A 215 -33.44 -18.58 45.07
C PHE A 215 -32.57 -17.99 46.18
N LYS A 216 -31.94 -16.83 45.92
CA LYS A 216 -31.12 -16.11 46.90
C LYS A 216 -31.91 -15.25 47.90
N GLY A 217 -33.17 -14.89 47.58
CA GLY A 217 -34.06 -14.09 48.44
C GLY A 217 -34.89 -14.95 49.35
#